data_6299aa7bf8a80e287a8ce4e0087f08c1
#
_entry.id   6299aa7bf8a80e287a8ce4e0087f08c1
#
_cell.length_a   1.000
_cell.length_b   1.000
_cell.length_c   1.000
_cell.angle_alpha   90.00
_cell.angle_beta   90.00
_cell.angle_gamma   90.00
#
_symmetry.space_group_name_H-M   'P 1'
#
loop_
_entity.id
_entity.type
_entity.pdbx_description
1 polymer ?
#
loop_
_entity_poly.entity_id
_entity_poly.type
_entity_poly.pdbx_seq_one_letter_code
_entity_poly.pdbx_strand_id
1 'polypeptide(L)'
;MVTLLAFLFTLGILITLHEYGHYRVAVACGVKVLRFSIGFGRPIFSWRSARPRPGQDTEFVIGLIPLGGYVQMLDESEGDVSAADLPRAFNRQPLRSRVAIVAAGPLANLVLAIVLLSGLAWWGQWETKAILAMPAADSLAHRAGLQSGDQVMRVARDGGDPREILSYEDLRWWLLHQGQEGGQVSLEVSARGTQETREVALDFAQMTQPVDEPAWWRELGLQGPWTAPVLGELVAGGVAQQAGLRRGDQILKIQGRTVQDAQHLRTLIRQSVQGEGVAQGPLVWEVSRRGQFGVLLIEVQPRRVQSEGQVIGRVDAMIGEAPAKVWVQQGFVDGWAKGVQRTWELSWLTLRTLGKMLIGEASVRHLSGPLTMAEYAGKSAQLGLAAFLNYLALVSISLGVLNLLPIPVLDGGHLMYYLWEGLTKRRPSLAWTGWLQRLGTAIVLLLMMIALRNDLLRWLEGG
;
A
#
# COMPACT_ATOMS: atom_id res chain seq x y z
N MET A 1 3.76 25.18 4.57
CA MET A 1 3.73 25.62 3.16
C MET A 1 4.03 24.45 2.20
N VAL A 2 5.11 23.71 2.38
CA VAL A 2 5.47 22.53 1.56
C VAL A 2 4.34 21.50 1.50
N THR A 3 3.73 21.17 2.63
CA THR A 3 2.61 20.21 2.74
C THR A 3 1.42 20.57 1.85
N LEU A 4 0.99 21.84 1.90
CA LEU A 4 -0.15 22.31 1.09
C LEU A 4 0.18 22.29 -0.40
N LEU A 5 1.38 22.75 -0.77
CA LEU A 5 1.82 22.75 -2.17
C LEU A 5 1.95 21.32 -2.72
N ALA A 6 2.56 20.41 -1.95
CA ALA A 6 2.68 18.99 -2.34
C ALA A 6 1.29 18.32 -2.49
N PHE A 7 0.36 18.61 -1.60
CA PHE A 7 -1.01 18.10 -1.67
C PHE A 7 -1.76 18.63 -2.90
N LEU A 8 -1.76 19.96 -3.11
CA LEU A 8 -2.41 20.56 -4.27
C LEU A 8 -1.80 20.08 -5.60
N PHE A 9 -0.48 19.92 -5.65
CA PHE A 9 0.21 19.38 -6.81
C PHE A 9 -0.19 17.92 -7.07
N THR A 10 -0.25 17.09 -6.02
CA THR A 10 -0.72 15.70 -6.10
C THR A 10 -2.13 15.63 -6.68
N LEU A 11 -3.08 16.35 -6.06
CA LEU A 11 -4.46 16.37 -6.55
C LEU A 11 -4.55 16.91 -7.97
N GLY A 12 -3.85 18.00 -8.27
CA GLY A 12 -3.84 18.61 -9.59
C GLY A 12 -3.41 17.63 -10.69
N ILE A 13 -2.31 16.89 -10.49
CA ILE A 13 -1.84 15.88 -11.45
C ILE A 13 -2.84 14.73 -11.59
N LEU A 14 -3.28 14.16 -10.47
CA LEU A 14 -4.12 12.96 -10.48
C LEU A 14 -5.47 13.23 -11.13
N ILE A 15 -6.09 14.34 -10.79
CA ILE A 15 -7.38 14.76 -11.35
C ILE A 15 -7.22 15.10 -12.84
N THR A 16 -6.18 15.87 -13.20
CA THR A 16 -5.95 16.23 -14.60
C THR A 16 -5.78 15.01 -15.49
N LEU A 17 -5.02 14.01 -15.04
CA LEU A 17 -4.80 12.79 -15.83
C LEU A 17 -6.04 11.90 -15.87
N HIS A 18 -6.81 11.85 -14.79
CA HIS A 18 -8.10 11.18 -14.76
C HIS A 18 -9.05 11.76 -15.80
N GLU A 19 -9.31 13.06 -15.73
CA GLU A 19 -10.17 13.77 -16.68
C GLU A 19 -9.63 13.70 -18.12
N TYR A 20 -8.31 13.74 -18.27
CA TYR A 20 -7.66 13.61 -19.58
C TYR A 20 -7.89 12.20 -20.19
N GLY A 21 -7.98 11.16 -19.36
CA GLY A 21 -8.37 9.84 -19.78
C GLY A 21 -9.75 9.85 -20.46
N HIS A 22 -10.76 10.39 -19.77
CA HIS A 22 -12.12 10.55 -20.31
C HIS A 22 -12.13 11.38 -21.61
N TYR A 23 -11.48 12.53 -21.58
CA TYR A 23 -11.39 13.42 -22.73
C TYR A 23 -10.81 12.74 -23.97
N ARG A 24 -9.68 12.07 -23.82
CA ARG A 24 -8.98 11.43 -24.95
C ARG A 24 -9.80 10.34 -25.59
N VAL A 25 -10.44 9.50 -24.78
CA VAL A 25 -11.26 8.41 -25.30
C VAL A 25 -12.59 8.91 -25.84
N ALA A 26 -13.20 9.94 -25.24
CA ALA A 26 -14.40 10.59 -25.78
C ALA A 26 -14.17 11.14 -27.18
N VAL A 27 -13.07 11.90 -27.36
CA VAL A 27 -12.68 12.43 -28.68
C VAL A 27 -12.37 11.31 -29.67
N ALA A 28 -11.71 10.23 -29.25
CA ALA A 28 -11.42 9.07 -30.10
C ALA A 28 -12.68 8.31 -30.53
N CYS A 29 -13.70 8.27 -29.67
CA CYS A 29 -15.02 7.71 -29.97
C CYS A 29 -15.93 8.64 -30.78
N GLY A 30 -15.48 9.85 -31.15
CA GLY A 30 -16.25 10.81 -31.94
C GLY A 30 -17.23 11.67 -31.15
N VAL A 31 -17.19 11.61 -29.80
CA VAL A 31 -18.00 12.46 -28.92
C VAL A 31 -17.49 13.89 -28.96
N LYS A 32 -18.40 14.86 -29.09
CA LYS A 32 -18.07 16.27 -28.98
C LYS A 32 -17.89 16.67 -27.52
N VAL A 33 -16.68 17.11 -27.17
CA VAL A 33 -16.37 17.60 -25.82
C VAL A 33 -16.47 19.11 -25.82
N LEU A 34 -17.35 19.63 -24.98
CA LEU A 34 -17.63 21.08 -24.88
C LEU A 34 -16.59 21.75 -23.98
N ARG A 35 -16.30 21.16 -22.83
CA ARG A 35 -15.37 21.75 -21.86
C ARG A 35 -14.55 20.67 -21.16
N PHE A 36 -13.27 20.99 -20.94
CA PHE A 36 -12.34 20.27 -20.11
C PHE A 36 -11.89 21.19 -18.98
N SER A 37 -12.26 20.89 -17.74
CA SER A 37 -11.95 21.75 -16.60
C SER A 37 -11.07 21.06 -15.57
N ILE A 38 -9.99 21.72 -15.17
CA ILE A 38 -9.19 21.39 -14.00
C ILE A 38 -9.66 22.33 -12.88
N GLY A 39 -10.32 21.78 -11.88
CA GLY A 39 -10.95 22.57 -10.82
C GLY A 39 -12.39 22.96 -11.11
N PHE A 40 -13.04 23.47 -10.07
CA PHE A 40 -14.42 23.96 -10.09
C PHE A 40 -14.50 25.46 -9.93
N GLY A 41 -15.71 26.01 -10.11
CA GLY A 41 -16.02 27.40 -9.86
C GLY A 41 -15.72 28.34 -11.04
N ARG A 42 -15.43 29.61 -10.70
CA ARG A 42 -15.17 30.62 -11.76
C ARG A 42 -13.87 30.32 -12.49
N PRO A 43 -13.86 30.42 -13.86
CA PRO A 43 -12.63 30.27 -14.63
C PRO A 43 -11.60 31.35 -14.25
N ILE A 44 -10.42 30.91 -13.83
CA ILE A 44 -9.24 31.80 -13.68
C ILE A 44 -8.58 32.00 -15.04
N PHE A 45 -8.49 30.91 -15.80
CA PHE A 45 -7.90 30.90 -17.11
C PHE A 45 -8.68 29.97 -18.03
N SER A 46 -8.96 30.41 -19.27
CA SER A 46 -9.59 29.59 -20.29
C SER A 46 -8.95 29.80 -21.64
N TRP A 47 -8.86 28.74 -22.44
CA TRP A 47 -8.35 28.80 -23.80
C TRP A 47 -9.03 27.74 -24.67
N ARG A 48 -8.98 27.98 -25.98
CA ARG A 48 -9.37 27.03 -27.02
C ARG A 48 -8.18 26.73 -27.91
N SER A 49 -8.16 25.54 -28.48
CA SER A 49 -7.08 25.18 -29.40
C SER A 49 -7.13 26.07 -30.64
N ALA A 50 -6.00 26.67 -31.05
CA ALA A 50 -5.90 27.41 -32.26
C ALA A 50 -6.10 26.55 -33.53
N ARG A 51 -5.95 25.23 -33.40
CA ARG A 51 -6.18 24.26 -34.48
C ARG A 51 -7.05 23.13 -33.93
N PRO A 52 -8.35 23.32 -33.74
CA PRO A 52 -9.23 22.30 -33.27
C PRO A 52 -9.32 21.15 -34.26
N ARG A 53 -9.48 19.92 -33.74
CA ARG A 53 -9.81 18.79 -34.60
C ARG A 53 -11.18 19.03 -35.24
N PRO A 54 -11.44 18.56 -36.48
CA PRO A 54 -12.73 18.75 -37.13
C PRO A 54 -13.88 18.36 -36.20
N GLY A 55 -14.77 19.35 -35.94
CA GLY A 55 -15.92 19.18 -35.07
C GLY A 55 -15.64 19.13 -33.55
N GLN A 56 -14.43 19.42 -33.10
CA GLN A 56 -14.11 19.62 -31.68
C GLN A 56 -13.77 21.08 -31.42
N ASP A 57 -14.52 21.74 -30.57
CA ASP A 57 -14.27 23.12 -30.13
C ASP A 57 -14.25 23.12 -28.58
N THR A 58 -13.39 22.29 -28.01
CA THR A 58 -13.29 22.14 -26.58
C THR A 58 -12.69 23.38 -25.94
N GLU A 59 -13.38 23.93 -24.97
CA GLU A 59 -12.86 24.96 -24.07
C GLU A 59 -12.09 24.31 -22.93
N PHE A 60 -10.81 24.63 -22.77
CA PHE A 60 -9.98 24.21 -21.66
C PHE A 60 -10.04 25.29 -20.57
N VAL A 61 -10.29 24.88 -19.33
CA VAL A 61 -10.52 25.79 -18.21
C VAL A 61 -9.69 25.38 -17.01
N ILE A 62 -9.13 26.38 -16.31
CA ILE A 62 -8.60 26.24 -14.95
C ILE A 62 -9.54 26.97 -14.00
N GLY A 63 -10.20 26.23 -13.11
CA GLY A 63 -11.14 26.74 -12.14
C GLY A 63 -10.47 27.27 -10.86
N LEU A 64 -11.15 28.11 -10.13
CA LEU A 64 -10.65 28.72 -8.90
C LEU A 64 -10.45 27.70 -7.75
N ILE A 65 -11.24 26.65 -7.71
CA ILE A 65 -11.18 25.63 -6.64
C ILE A 65 -10.46 24.39 -7.20
N PRO A 66 -9.19 24.13 -6.83
CA PRO A 66 -8.40 23.04 -7.39
C PRO A 66 -8.74 21.67 -6.79
N LEU A 67 -9.98 21.44 -6.39
CA LEU A 67 -10.48 20.22 -5.76
C LEU A 67 -11.41 19.50 -6.72
N GLY A 68 -10.85 18.88 -7.77
CA GLY A 68 -11.61 18.14 -8.75
C GLY A 68 -11.40 18.64 -10.18
N GLY A 69 -12.18 18.10 -11.10
CA GLY A 69 -12.23 18.45 -12.52
C GLY A 69 -13.48 17.86 -13.13
N TYR A 70 -13.71 18.16 -14.41
CA TYR A 70 -14.78 17.51 -15.17
C TYR A 70 -14.55 17.65 -16.67
N VAL A 71 -15.07 16.68 -17.40
CA VAL A 71 -15.17 16.69 -18.86
C VAL A 71 -16.64 16.82 -19.22
N GLN A 72 -17.04 17.98 -19.71
CA GLN A 72 -18.39 18.18 -20.20
C GLN A 72 -18.50 17.69 -21.65
N MET A 73 -19.21 16.61 -21.83
CA MET A 73 -19.51 16.02 -23.13
C MET A 73 -20.86 16.51 -23.61
N LEU A 74 -21.06 16.55 -24.92
CA LEU A 74 -22.35 16.86 -25.49
C LEU A 74 -23.34 15.73 -25.14
N ASP A 75 -24.47 16.05 -24.47
CA ASP A 75 -25.51 15.11 -24.11
C ASP A 75 -26.89 15.74 -24.28
N GLU A 76 -27.84 15.02 -24.87
CA GLU A 76 -29.21 15.50 -25.10
C GLU A 76 -30.02 15.68 -23.80
N SER A 77 -29.59 15.06 -22.71
CA SER A 77 -30.25 15.20 -21.42
C SER A 77 -29.93 16.55 -20.72
N GLU A 78 -28.86 17.25 -21.16
CA GLU A 78 -28.38 18.49 -20.56
C GLU A 78 -28.81 19.76 -21.33
N GLY A 79 -29.44 19.61 -22.51
CA GLY A 79 -29.91 20.77 -23.31
C GLY A 79 -30.22 20.42 -24.75
N ASP A 80 -30.68 21.43 -25.50
CA ASP A 80 -30.99 21.29 -26.92
C ASP A 80 -29.73 21.09 -27.75
N VAL A 81 -29.68 19.96 -28.46
CA VAL A 81 -28.59 19.59 -29.35
C VAL A 81 -28.98 19.82 -30.82
N SER A 82 -28.15 20.51 -31.59
CA SER A 82 -28.41 20.70 -33.01
C SER A 82 -28.48 19.35 -33.75
N ALA A 83 -29.34 19.26 -34.78
CA ALA A 83 -29.48 18.04 -35.57
C ALA A 83 -28.15 17.53 -36.16
N ALA A 84 -27.23 18.46 -36.47
CA ALA A 84 -25.91 18.17 -37.04
C ALA A 84 -24.95 17.53 -35.97
N ASP A 85 -25.14 17.84 -34.69
CA ASP A 85 -24.27 17.38 -33.61
C ASP A 85 -24.84 16.11 -32.89
N LEU A 86 -26.11 15.76 -33.15
CA LEU A 86 -26.76 14.59 -32.54
C LEU A 86 -25.95 13.27 -32.63
N PRO A 87 -25.32 12.92 -33.76
CA PRO A 87 -24.50 11.71 -33.86
C PRO A 87 -23.26 11.75 -32.95
N ARG A 88 -22.89 12.92 -32.44
CA ARG A 88 -21.73 13.17 -31.60
C ARG A 88 -22.08 13.31 -30.12
N ALA A 89 -23.34 13.19 -29.77
CA ALA A 89 -23.79 13.20 -28.37
C ALA A 89 -23.37 11.89 -27.66
N PHE A 90 -22.89 12.02 -26.42
CA PHE A 90 -22.42 10.90 -25.60
C PHE A 90 -23.48 9.82 -25.41
N ASN A 91 -24.71 10.23 -25.10
CA ASN A 91 -25.82 9.31 -24.85
C ASN A 91 -26.28 8.53 -26.10
N ARG A 92 -25.91 8.98 -27.31
CA ARG A 92 -26.17 8.29 -28.60
C ARG A 92 -25.06 7.34 -29.00
N GLN A 93 -23.91 7.37 -28.33
CA GLN A 93 -22.82 6.46 -28.65
C GLN A 93 -23.18 5.00 -28.35
N PRO A 94 -22.62 4.05 -29.10
CA PRO A 94 -22.78 2.63 -28.80
C PRO A 94 -22.28 2.32 -27.40
N LEU A 95 -22.88 1.31 -26.75
CA LEU A 95 -22.59 0.94 -25.37
C LEU A 95 -21.09 0.75 -25.10
N ARG A 96 -20.38 0.09 -26.04
CA ARG A 96 -18.93 -0.12 -25.97
C ARG A 96 -18.14 1.19 -25.86
N SER A 97 -18.53 2.22 -26.60
CA SER A 97 -17.87 3.53 -26.56
C SER A 97 -18.14 4.25 -25.24
N ARG A 98 -19.38 4.19 -24.73
CA ARG A 98 -19.72 4.78 -23.42
C ARG A 98 -18.96 4.09 -22.28
N VAL A 99 -18.86 2.75 -22.29
CA VAL A 99 -18.06 1.97 -21.35
C VAL A 99 -16.59 2.38 -21.44
N ALA A 100 -16.02 2.45 -22.65
CA ALA A 100 -14.61 2.83 -22.84
C ALA A 100 -14.31 4.24 -22.33
N ILE A 101 -15.19 5.20 -22.59
CA ILE A 101 -15.05 6.60 -22.16
C ILE A 101 -15.05 6.69 -20.64
N VAL A 102 -16.02 6.04 -19.97
CA VAL A 102 -16.12 6.12 -18.52
C VAL A 102 -15.02 5.31 -17.80
N ALA A 103 -14.60 4.19 -18.36
CA ALA A 103 -13.47 3.43 -17.78
C ALA A 103 -12.12 4.16 -17.96
N ALA A 104 -12.01 5.07 -18.92
CA ALA A 104 -10.73 5.68 -19.29
C ALA A 104 -10.12 6.56 -18.19
N GLY A 105 -10.94 7.24 -17.37
CA GLY A 105 -10.44 8.03 -16.23
C GLY A 105 -9.73 7.17 -15.18
N PRO A 106 -10.42 6.21 -14.58
CA PRO A 106 -9.79 5.28 -13.62
C PRO A 106 -8.58 4.55 -14.20
N LEU A 107 -8.66 4.07 -15.45
CA LEU A 107 -7.54 3.40 -16.12
C LEU A 107 -6.35 4.35 -16.35
N ALA A 108 -6.57 5.63 -16.64
CA ALA A 108 -5.48 6.60 -16.76
C ALA A 108 -4.70 6.74 -15.45
N ASN A 109 -5.37 6.71 -14.31
CA ASN A 109 -4.71 6.72 -13.01
C ASN A 109 -3.92 5.43 -12.75
N LEU A 110 -4.43 4.25 -13.11
CA LEU A 110 -3.67 3.00 -13.00
C LEU A 110 -2.45 3.00 -13.92
N VAL A 111 -2.58 3.50 -15.15
CA VAL A 111 -1.46 3.65 -16.10
C VAL A 111 -0.42 4.63 -15.55
N LEU A 112 -0.82 5.76 -14.97
CA LEU A 112 0.10 6.68 -14.31
C LEU A 112 0.89 5.98 -13.21
N ALA A 113 0.22 5.21 -12.36
CA ALA A 113 0.87 4.46 -11.29
C ALA A 113 1.90 3.46 -11.84
N ILE A 114 1.57 2.72 -12.90
CA ILE A 114 2.51 1.81 -13.57
C ILE A 114 3.73 2.59 -14.06
N VAL A 115 3.54 3.71 -14.74
CA VAL A 115 4.65 4.53 -15.26
C VAL A 115 5.54 5.06 -14.13
N LEU A 116 4.95 5.55 -13.04
CA LEU A 116 5.69 6.07 -11.90
C LEU A 116 6.50 4.97 -11.20
N LEU A 117 5.87 3.82 -10.92
CA LEU A 117 6.54 2.70 -10.25
C LEU A 117 7.62 2.07 -11.12
N SER A 118 7.38 1.95 -12.44
CA SER A 118 8.40 1.52 -13.39
C SER A 118 9.57 2.50 -13.45
N GLY A 119 9.28 3.80 -13.52
CA GLY A 119 10.30 4.86 -13.51
C GLY A 119 11.16 4.82 -12.24
N LEU A 120 10.54 4.57 -11.08
CA LEU A 120 11.26 4.39 -9.83
C LEU A 120 12.12 3.12 -9.82
N ALA A 121 11.63 2.01 -10.40
CA ALA A 121 12.38 0.78 -10.53
C ALA A 121 13.61 0.94 -11.45
N TRP A 122 13.48 1.73 -12.53
CA TRP A 122 14.60 2.06 -13.44
C TRP A 122 15.61 3.03 -12.82
N TRP A 123 15.13 3.98 -12.02
CA TRP A 123 16.02 4.91 -11.31
C TRP A 123 16.85 4.17 -10.26
N GLY A 124 16.25 3.15 -9.63
CA GLY A 124 16.77 2.43 -8.49
C GLY A 124 16.24 2.97 -7.16
N GLN A 125 16.10 2.07 -6.21
CA GLN A 125 15.60 2.38 -4.87
C GLN A 125 16.41 1.66 -3.79
N TRP A 126 16.45 2.25 -2.59
CA TRP A 126 16.94 1.56 -1.42
C TRP A 126 15.89 0.60 -0.90
N GLU A 127 16.10 -0.69 -1.15
CA GLU A 127 15.25 -1.78 -0.67
C GLU A 127 15.90 -2.48 0.53
N THR A 128 15.12 -3.22 1.31
CA THR A 128 15.61 -4.00 2.45
C THR A 128 16.41 -5.20 1.94
N LYS A 129 17.61 -5.45 2.48
CA LYS A 129 18.38 -6.65 2.18
C LYS A 129 17.62 -7.91 2.58
N ALA A 130 17.76 -8.97 1.78
CA ALA A 130 17.13 -10.29 2.05
C ALA A 130 17.85 -11.06 3.17
N ILE A 131 18.03 -10.43 4.33
CA ILE A 131 18.60 -11.06 5.52
C ILE A 131 17.43 -11.49 6.42
N LEU A 132 17.38 -12.76 6.79
CA LEU A 132 16.27 -13.35 7.52
C LEU A 132 16.41 -13.09 9.03
N ALA A 133 15.32 -12.68 9.67
CA ALA A 133 15.22 -12.73 11.12
C ALA A 133 15.11 -14.18 11.62
N MET A 134 15.25 -14.39 12.94
CA MET A 134 15.08 -15.69 13.57
C MET A 134 13.75 -16.33 13.14
N PRO A 135 13.78 -17.49 12.47
CA PRO A 135 12.55 -18.22 12.15
C PRO A 135 11.79 -18.59 13.44
N ALA A 136 10.46 -18.57 13.34
CA ALA A 136 9.62 -18.99 14.48
C ALA A 136 9.90 -20.47 14.82
N ALA A 137 9.93 -20.80 16.10
CA ALA A 137 10.10 -22.18 16.54
C ALA A 137 9.03 -23.08 15.88
N ASP A 138 9.42 -24.30 15.50
CA ASP A 138 8.58 -25.31 14.85
C ASP A 138 7.98 -24.94 13.49
N SER A 139 8.37 -23.77 12.94
CA SER A 139 7.99 -23.35 11.57
C SER A 139 8.73 -24.15 10.50
N LEU A 140 8.22 -24.08 9.26
CA LEU A 140 8.86 -24.75 8.12
C LEU A 140 10.32 -24.30 7.93
N ALA A 141 10.57 -22.98 7.98
CA ALA A 141 11.91 -22.39 7.86
C ALA A 141 12.84 -22.85 9.00
N HIS A 142 12.34 -22.96 10.22
CA HIS A 142 13.11 -23.43 11.37
C HIS A 142 13.49 -24.93 11.23
N ARG A 143 12.53 -25.79 10.85
CA ARG A 143 12.78 -27.22 10.61
C ARG A 143 13.73 -27.46 9.44
N ALA A 144 13.68 -26.61 8.41
CA ALA A 144 14.61 -26.66 7.28
C ALA A 144 16.04 -26.18 7.64
N GLY A 145 16.24 -25.61 8.85
CA GLY A 145 17.55 -25.19 9.35
C GLY A 145 17.94 -23.77 8.93
N LEU A 146 17.01 -22.92 8.51
CA LEU A 146 17.27 -21.49 8.36
C LEU A 146 17.55 -20.84 9.71
N GLN A 147 18.45 -19.88 9.75
CA GLN A 147 18.94 -19.23 10.97
C GLN A 147 18.80 -17.70 10.89
N SER A 148 18.80 -17.06 12.06
CA SER A 148 18.87 -15.62 12.15
C SER A 148 20.16 -15.08 11.50
N GLY A 149 20.01 -14.13 10.59
CA GLY A 149 21.13 -13.54 9.88
C GLY A 149 21.49 -14.22 8.57
N ASP A 150 20.83 -15.31 8.19
CA ASP A 150 20.99 -15.88 6.85
C ASP A 150 20.56 -14.86 5.79
N GLN A 151 21.44 -14.60 4.83
CA GLN A 151 21.12 -13.77 3.66
C GLN A 151 20.77 -14.69 2.49
N VAL A 152 19.55 -14.56 1.96
CA VAL A 152 19.14 -15.29 0.76
C VAL A 152 19.77 -14.63 -0.46
N MET A 153 20.55 -15.42 -1.21
CA MET A 153 21.25 -14.96 -2.41
C MET A 153 20.50 -15.38 -3.69
N ARG A 154 20.08 -16.62 -3.74
CA ARG A 154 19.35 -17.21 -4.87
C ARG A 154 18.25 -18.10 -4.39
N VAL A 155 17.28 -18.31 -5.25
CA VAL A 155 16.15 -19.21 -5.04
C VAL A 155 15.92 -20.03 -6.31
N ALA A 156 15.51 -21.27 -6.14
CA ALA A 156 15.11 -22.12 -7.26
C ALA A 156 13.90 -22.95 -6.88
N ARG A 157 13.07 -23.28 -7.87
CA ARG A 157 12.10 -24.36 -7.74
C ARG A 157 12.81 -25.68 -8.07
N ASP A 158 12.29 -26.77 -7.52
CA ASP A 158 12.84 -28.10 -7.81
C ASP A 158 13.02 -28.34 -9.32
N GLY A 159 14.27 -28.57 -9.74
CA GLY A 159 14.66 -28.72 -11.14
C GLY A 159 14.62 -27.45 -12.00
N GLY A 160 14.41 -26.27 -11.44
CA GLY A 160 14.41 -24.99 -12.14
C GLY A 160 15.74 -24.24 -12.07
N ASP A 161 15.92 -23.26 -12.96
CA ASP A 161 17.10 -22.38 -12.94
C ASP A 161 17.11 -21.48 -11.70
N PRO A 162 18.28 -21.32 -11.03
CA PRO A 162 18.41 -20.42 -9.89
C PRO A 162 18.19 -18.95 -10.27
N ARG A 163 17.32 -18.28 -9.54
CA ARG A 163 17.05 -16.84 -9.68
C ARG A 163 17.72 -16.07 -8.55
N GLU A 164 18.42 -15.00 -8.86
CA GLU A 164 18.99 -14.08 -7.88
C GLU A 164 17.91 -13.29 -7.14
N ILE A 165 18.07 -13.14 -5.82
CA ILE A 165 17.20 -12.35 -4.95
C ILE A 165 17.87 -11.01 -4.65
N LEU A 166 17.26 -9.93 -5.10
CA LEU A 166 17.80 -8.58 -4.97
C LEU A 166 17.43 -7.91 -3.64
N SER A 167 16.27 -8.24 -3.07
CA SER A 167 15.76 -7.63 -1.84
C SER A 167 14.87 -8.58 -1.04
N TYR A 168 14.54 -8.18 0.19
CA TYR A 168 13.60 -8.91 1.04
C TYR A 168 12.17 -8.90 0.45
N GLU A 169 11.79 -7.80 -0.19
CA GLU A 169 10.51 -7.67 -0.89
C GLU A 169 10.44 -8.63 -2.09
N ASP A 170 11.53 -8.73 -2.85
CA ASP A 170 11.65 -9.68 -3.98
C ASP A 170 11.54 -11.13 -3.49
N LEU A 171 12.22 -11.47 -2.40
CA LEU A 171 12.11 -12.78 -1.75
C LEU A 171 10.68 -13.08 -1.31
N ARG A 172 10.04 -12.14 -0.61
CA ARG A 172 8.66 -12.33 -0.13
C ARG A 172 7.71 -12.58 -1.29
N TRP A 173 7.85 -11.82 -2.35
CA TRP A 173 7.04 -11.97 -3.55
C TRP A 173 7.22 -13.35 -4.19
N TRP A 174 8.46 -13.77 -4.35
CA TRP A 174 8.76 -15.06 -4.92
C TRP A 174 8.19 -16.21 -4.08
N LEU A 175 8.36 -16.16 -2.76
CA LEU A 175 7.81 -17.15 -1.85
C LEU A 175 6.28 -17.23 -1.90
N LEU A 176 5.59 -16.08 -1.99
CA LEU A 176 4.13 -16.05 -2.14
C LEU A 176 3.67 -16.74 -3.42
N HIS A 177 4.37 -16.49 -4.54
CA HIS A 177 4.04 -17.09 -5.81
C HIS A 177 4.28 -18.61 -5.80
N GLN A 178 5.41 -19.03 -5.29
CA GLN A 178 5.71 -20.46 -5.16
C GLN A 178 4.79 -21.17 -4.16
N GLY A 179 4.39 -20.50 -3.09
CA GLY A 179 3.44 -21.04 -2.13
C GLY A 179 2.07 -21.37 -2.73
N GLN A 180 1.61 -20.59 -3.74
CA GLN A 180 0.36 -20.89 -4.47
C GLN A 180 0.48 -22.13 -5.36
N GLU A 181 1.65 -22.37 -5.92
CA GLU A 181 1.92 -23.51 -6.78
C GLU A 181 2.25 -24.78 -6.00
N GLY A 182 2.67 -24.64 -4.74
CA GLY A 182 3.13 -25.73 -3.88
C GLY A 182 4.44 -26.36 -4.36
N GLY A 183 4.83 -27.46 -3.74
CA GLY A 183 6.05 -28.22 -4.10
C GLY A 183 7.27 -27.77 -3.30
N GLN A 184 8.44 -28.27 -3.73
CA GLN A 184 9.71 -28.00 -3.07
C GLN A 184 10.42 -26.82 -3.73
N VAL A 185 11.01 -25.96 -2.90
CA VAL A 185 11.86 -24.84 -3.33
C VAL A 185 13.18 -24.89 -2.60
N SER A 186 14.26 -24.45 -3.23
CA SER A 186 15.58 -24.33 -2.62
C SER A 186 15.96 -22.86 -2.48
N LEU A 187 16.62 -22.55 -1.39
CA LEU A 187 17.16 -21.25 -1.03
C LEU A 187 18.68 -21.38 -0.87
N GLU A 188 19.46 -20.72 -1.71
CA GLU A 188 20.89 -20.57 -1.48
C GLU A 188 21.09 -19.41 -0.50
N VAL A 189 21.55 -19.73 0.69
CA VAL A 189 21.73 -18.75 1.77
C VAL A 189 23.20 -18.67 2.19
N SER A 190 23.62 -17.47 2.56
CA SER A 190 24.94 -17.20 3.15
C SER A 190 24.75 -16.76 4.60
N ALA A 191 25.48 -17.36 5.53
CA ALA A 191 25.46 -16.92 6.92
C ALA A 191 26.04 -15.50 7.02
N ARG A 192 25.51 -14.69 7.94
CA ARG A 192 25.93 -13.30 8.11
C ARG A 192 27.43 -13.18 8.37
N GLY A 193 28.12 -12.41 7.52
CA GLY A 193 29.56 -12.15 7.63
C GLY A 193 30.46 -13.24 7.05
N THR A 194 29.90 -14.24 6.41
CA THR A 194 30.66 -15.27 5.67
C THR A 194 30.35 -15.19 4.18
N GLN A 195 31.21 -15.78 3.35
CA GLN A 195 30.94 -15.98 1.92
C GLN A 195 30.55 -17.43 1.61
N GLU A 196 30.53 -18.27 2.62
CA GLU A 196 30.10 -19.66 2.44
C GLU A 196 28.60 -19.71 2.26
N THR A 197 28.17 -20.32 1.17
CA THR A 197 26.77 -20.54 0.85
C THR A 197 26.37 -21.97 1.17
N ARG A 198 25.12 -22.14 1.59
CA ARG A 198 24.49 -23.45 1.78
C ARG A 198 23.11 -23.44 1.14
N GLU A 199 22.67 -24.57 0.70
CA GLU A 199 21.34 -24.76 0.15
C GLU A 199 20.39 -25.27 1.23
N VAL A 200 19.20 -24.67 1.30
CA VAL A 200 18.13 -25.02 2.24
C VAL A 200 16.86 -25.27 1.45
N ALA A 201 16.31 -26.46 1.58
CA ALA A 201 15.07 -26.84 0.91
C ALA A 201 13.84 -26.55 1.80
N LEU A 202 12.81 -25.95 1.23
CA LEU A 202 11.51 -25.74 1.85
C LEU A 202 10.45 -26.53 1.06
N ASP A 203 9.70 -27.37 1.74
CA ASP A 203 8.62 -28.15 1.15
C ASP A 203 7.26 -27.54 1.50
N PHE A 204 6.70 -26.76 0.56
CA PHE A 204 5.41 -26.10 0.74
C PHE A 204 4.22 -27.07 0.79
N ALA A 205 4.40 -28.33 0.37
CA ALA A 205 3.35 -29.35 0.54
C ALA A 205 3.02 -29.61 2.03
N GLN A 206 3.93 -29.25 2.95
CA GLN A 206 3.72 -29.35 4.39
C GLN A 206 2.92 -28.18 4.97
N MET A 207 2.66 -27.13 4.19
CA MET A 207 1.91 -25.95 4.62
C MET A 207 0.41 -26.23 4.59
N THR A 208 -0.27 -25.82 5.65
CA THR A 208 -1.71 -26.06 5.83
C THR A 208 -2.56 -24.79 5.65
N GLN A 209 -1.94 -23.63 5.85
CA GLN A 209 -2.62 -22.36 5.81
C GLN A 209 -2.69 -21.79 4.39
N PRO A 210 -3.80 -21.10 4.01
CA PRO A 210 -3.89 -20.41 2.72
C PRO A 210 -2.80 -19.35 2.58
N VAL A 211 -2.19 -19.27 1.40
CA VAL A 211 -1.04 -18.37 1.10
C VAL A 211 -1.37 -16.90 1.35
N ASP A 212 -2.62 -16.50 1.21
CA ASP A 212 -3.04 -15.10 1.38
C ASP A 212 -3.23 -14.66 2.84
N GLU A 213 -3.08 -15.58 3.80
CA GLU A 213 -3.36 -15.30 5.20
C GLU A 213 -2.09 -14.99 6.01
N PRO A 214 -2.17 -14.12 7.03
CA PRO A 214 -1.06 -13.89 7.96
C PRO A 214 -0.60 -15.16 8.67
N ALA A 215 -1.48 -16.15 8.80
CA ALA A 215 -1.20 -17.46 9.37
C ALA A 215 -0.16 -18.24 8.54
N TRP A 216 -0.19 -18.12 7.21
CA TRP A 216 0.78 -18.73 6.30
C TRP A 216 2.21 -18.27 6.59
N TRP A 217 2.43 -16.96 6.77
CA TRP A 217 3.74 -16.40 7.09
C TRP A 217 4.25 -16.85 8.47
N ARG A 218 3.33 -17.07 9.42
CA ARG A 218 3.69 -17.63 10.75
C ARG A 218 4.08 -19.09 10.64
N GLU A 219 3.35 -19.89 9.86
CA GLU A 219 3.64 -21.30 9.60
C GLU A 219 4.95 -21.48 8.82
N LEU A 220 5.21 -20.63 7.82
CA LEU A 220 6.49 -20.55 7.11
C LEU A 220 7.63 -20.13 8.04
N GLY A 221 7.39 -19.22 8.97
CA GLY A 221 8.36 -18.76 9.97
C GLY A 221 9.18 -17.54 9.59
N LEU A 222 8.99 -16.98 8.39
CA LEU A 222 9.70 -15.81 7.89
C LEU A 222 8.89 -14.54 8.12
N GLN A 223 8.92 -14.02 9.36
CA GLN A 223 8.06 -12.91 9.79
C GLN A 223 8.60 -11.52 9.46
N GLY A 224 9.86 -11.37 9.10
CA GLY A 224 10.45 -10.07 8.76
C GLY A 224 11.95 -10.16 8.44
N PRO A 225 12.53 -9.03 8.03
CA PRO A 225 13.96 -8.92 7.82
C PRO A 225 14.71 -8.87 9.16
N TRP A 226 15.97 -9.29 9.13
CA TRP A 226 16.86 -9.19 10.27
C TRP A 226 17.10 -7.74 10.68
N THR A 227 17.00 -7.47 11.97
CA THR A 227 17.44 -6.21 12.57
C THR A 227 18.16 -6.48 13.88
N ALA A 228 19.15 -5.66 14.22
CA ALA A 228 19.89 -5.79 15.46
C ALA A 228 18.94 -5.68 16.67
N PRO A 229 19.18 -6.42 17.77
CA PRO A 229 18.38 -6.36 18.99
C PRO A 229 18.71 -5.12 19.82
N VAL A 230 18.51 -3.94 19.25
CA VAL A 230 18.78 -2.62 19.83
C VAL A 230 17.47 -1.95 20.23
N LEU A 231 17.46 -1.28 21.38
CA LEU A 231 16.31 -0.50 21.81
C LEU A 231 16.26 0.85 21.09
N GLY A 232 15.13 1.13 20.47
CA GLY A 232 14.82 2.42 19.85
C GLY A 232 14.28 3.44 20.87
N GLU A 233 13.21 4.13 20.50
CA GLU A 233 12.54 5.07 21.40
C GLU A 233 11.82 4.34 22.54
N LEU A 234 11.95 4.90 23.75
CA LEU A 234 11.27 4.39 24.93
C LEU A 234 10.05 5.26 25.24
N VAL A 235 8.98 4.64 25.67
CA VAL A 235 7.81 5.36 26.17
C VAL A 235 8.17 6.01 27.51
N ALA A 236 7.87 7.30 27.65
CA ALA A 236 8.11 8.04 28.89
C ALA A 236 7.33 7.41 30.05
N GLY A 237 8.02 7.11 31.16
CA GLY A 237 7.45 6.40 32.30
C GLY A 237 7.17 4.90 32.07
N GLY A 238 7.52 4.36 30.89
CA GLY A 238 7.36 2.94 30.58
C GLY A 238 8.37 2.04 31.28
N VAL A 239 8.10 0.73 31.23
CA VAL A 239 8.88 -0.32 31.92
C VAL A 239 10.37 -0.25 31.58
N ALA A 240 10.73 -0.12 30.32
CA ALA A 240 12.12 -0.04 29.90
C ALA A 240 12.86 1.17 30.52
N GLN A 241 12.21 2.33 30.53
CA GLN A 241 12.79 3.55 31.11
C GLN A 241 12.95 3.44 32.62
N GLN A 242 11.92 2.91 33.32
CA GLN A 242 11.97 2.70 34.78
C GLN A 242 13.06 1.72 35.19
N ALA A 243 13.33 0.71 34.36
CA ALA A 243 14.43 -0.24 34.58
C ALA A 243 15.83 0.35 34.32
N GLY A 244 15.92 1.59 33.79
CA GLY A 244 17.20 2.23 33.45
C GLY A 244 17.77 1.85 32.10
N LEU A 245 16.97 1.21 31.22
CA LEU A 245 17.32 1.01 29.84
C LEU A 245 17.32 2.34 29.08
N ARG A 246 18.08 2.43 28.00
CA ARG A 246 18.23 3.65 27.18
C ARG A 246 18.11 3.34 25.70
N ARG A 247 17.74 4.34 24.94
CA ARG A 247 17.82 4.27 23.47
C ARG A 247 19.24 3.94 23.02
N GLY A 248 19.40 2.98 22.12
CA GLY A 248 20.68 2.51 21.62
C GLY A 248 21.30 1.36 22.43
N ASP A 249 20.66 0.91 23.52
CA ASP A 249 21.09 -0.26 24.25
C ASP A 249 20.91 -1.51 23.38
N GLN A 250 21.97 -2.28 23.18
CA GLN A 250 21.96 -3.56 22.49
C GLN A 250 21.78 -4.68 23.52
N ILE A 251 20.75 -5.49 23.34
CA ILE A 251 20.43 -6.59 24.23
C ILE A 251 21.19 -7.83 23.79
N LEU A 252 22.07 -8.34 24.66
CA LEU A 252 22.91 -9.50 24.36
C LEU A 252 22.25 -10.80 24.84
N LYS A 253 21.71 -10.79 26.08
CA LYS A 253 21.03 -11.93 26.64
C LYS A 253 19.86 -11.52 27.53
N ILE A 254 18.89 -12.42 27.68
CA ILE A 254 17.81 -12.34 28.67
C ILE A 254 17.80 -13.67 29.44
N GLN A 255 17.95 -13.63 30.78
CA GLN A 255 18.01 -14.82 31.63
C GLN A 255 19.03 -15.85 31.10
N GLY A 256 20.22 -15.39 30.68
CA GLY A 256 21.29 -16.24 30.16
C GLY A 256 21.07 -16.73 28.72
N ARG A 257 19.88 -16.54 28.11
CA ARG A 257 19.58 -16.90 26.73
C ARG A 257 20.09 -15.79 25.76
N THR A 258 20.97 -16.16 24.86
CA THR A 258 21.50 -15.22 23.84
C THR A 258 20.40 -14.72 22.91
N VAL A 259 20.35 -13.40 22.72
CA VAL A 259 19.43 -12.74 21.80
C VAL A 259 20.09 -12.62 20.42
N GLN A 260 19.49 -13.18 19.40
CA GLN A 260 20.07 -13.24 18.05
C GLN A 260 19.71 -12.02 17.19
N ASP A 261 18.47 -11.53 17.33
CA ASP A 261 17.96 -10.37 16.58
C ASP A 261 16.77 -9.73 17.32
N ALA A 262 16.22 -8.67 16.75
CA ALA A 262 15.10 -7.95 17.33
C ALA A 262 13.80 -8.77 17.37
N GLN A 263 13.60 -9.71 16.43
CA GLN A 263 12.42 -10.57 16.42
C GLN A 263 12.51 -11.61 17.53
N HIS A 264 13.69 -12.21 17.71
CA HIS A 264 13.95 -13.11 18.84
C HIS A 264 13.76 -12.38 20.19
N LEU A 265 14.27 -11.14 20.30
CA LEU A 265 14.04 -10.30 21.49
C LEU A 265 12.56 -10.08 21.78
N ARG A 266 11.76 -9.72 20.76
CA ARG A 266 10.30 -9.57 20.92
C ARG A 266 9.63 -10.85 21.38
N THR A 267 10.05 -11.99 20.84
CA THR A 267 9.52 -13.31 21.20
C THR A 267 9.81 -13.64 22.68
N LEU A 268 11.06 -13.45 23.12
CA LEU A 268 11.45 -13.68 24.50
C LEU A 268 10.67 -12.79 25.48
N ILE A 269 10.48 -11.50 25.14
CA ILE A 269 9.69 -10.59 25.96
C ILE A 269 8.23 -11.01 26.02
N ARG A 270 7.61 -11.35 24.88
CA ARG A 270 6.20 -11.79 24.83
C ARG A 270 5.97 -13.04 25.66
N GLN A 271 6.87 -14.01 25.57
CA GLN A 271 6.78 -15.30 26.28
C GLN A 271 7.13 -15.20 27.77
N SER A 272 7.84 -14.14 28.18
CA SER A 272 8.33 -14.00 29.57
C SER A 272 7.26 -14.01 30.67
N VAL A 273 5.99 -13.82 30.28
CA VAL A 273 4.84 -13.80 31.21
C VAL A 273 3.85 -14.94 30.96
N GLN A 274 4.19 -15.89 30.07
CA GLN A 274 3.35 -17.03 29.67
C GLN A 274 3.90 -18.32 30.29
N GLY A 275 3.02 -19.19 30.79
CA GLY A 275 3.34 -20.55 31.29
C GLY A 275 3.23 -20.72 32.80
N GLU A 276 2.98 -21.98 33.23
CA GLU A 276 3.06 -22.42 34.63
C GLU A 276 4.55 -22.46 35.01
N GLY A 277 4.93 -21.73 36.06
CA GLY A 277 6.32 -21.66 36.56
C GLY A 277 7.15 -20.47 36.02
N VAL A 278 6.54 -19.53 35.32
CA VAL A 278 7.22 -18.27 34.95
C VAL A 278 7.61 -17.53 36.23
N ALA A 279 8.91 -17.21 36.35
CA ALA A 279 9.43 -16.42 37.46
C ALA A 279 8.60 -15.15 37.64
N GLN A 280 7.98 -14.97 38.81
CA GLN A 280 7.19 -13.76 39.13
C GLN A 280 8.07 -12.52 39.37
N GLY A 281 9.39 -12.64 39.11
CA GLY A 281 10.39 -11.60 39.36
C GLY A 281 10.92 -10.94 38.09
N PRO A 282 11.75 -9.91 38.27
CA PRO A 282 12.40 -9.21 37.16
C PRO A 282 13.33 -10.16 36.40
N LEU A 283 13.41 -9.95 35.09
CA LEU A 283 14.30 -10.66 34.19
C LEU A 283 15.65 -9.94 34.15
N VAL A 284 16.75 -10.68 34.30
CA VAL A 284 18.10 -10.11 34.15
C VAL A 284 18.45 -10.03 32.66
N TRP A 285 18.72 -8.80 32.21
CA TRP A 285 19.15 -8.50 30.86
C TRP A 285 20.63 -8.17 30.85
N GLU A 286 21.39 -8.79 29.93
CA GLU A 286 22.76 -8.42 29.59
C GLU A 286 22.72 -7.41 28.46
N VAL A 287 23.20 -6.21 28.74
CA VAL A 287 23.08 -5.05 27.85
C VAL A 287 24.45 -4.50 27.51
N SER A 288 24.71 -4.28 26.23
CA SER A 288 25.85 -3.50 25.75
C SER A 288 25.39 -2.07 25.47
N ARG A 289 26.02 -1.09 26.09
CA ARG A 289 25.70 0.33 25.96
C ARG A 289 26.84 1.08 25.31
N ARG A 290 26.54 1.85 24.25
CA ARG A 290 27.55 2.66 23.57
C ARG A 290 28.21 3.66 24.51
N GLY A 291 29.54 3.70 24.55
CA GLY A 291 30.29 4.58 25.44
C GLY A 291 30.51 4.03 26.86
N GLN A 292 30.06 2.83 27.18
CA GLN A 292 30.39 2.13 28.42
C GLN A 292 31.14 0.84 28.11
N PHE A 293 32.25 0.61 28.86
CA PHE A 293 33.02 -0.64 28.77
C PHE A 293 32.32 -1.74 29.62
N GLY A 294 32.23 -2.91 29.05
CA GLY A 294 31.63 -4.08 29.72
C GLY A 294 30.13 -4.27 29.48
N VAL A 295 29.60 -5.33 30.05
CA VAL A 295 28.20 -5.71 29.96
C VAL A 295 27.48 -5.21 31.20
N LEU A 296 26.36 -4.52 31.01
CA LEU A 296 25.49 -4.08 32.09
C LEU A 296 24.47 -5.16 32.38
N LEU A 297 24.24 -5.45 33.63
CA LEU A 297 23.14 -6.30 34.09
C LEU A 297 22.00 -5.39 34.55
N ILE A 298 20.87 -5.47 33.90
CA ILE A 298 19.70 -4.63 34.17
C ILE A 298 18.49 -5.55 34.44
N GLU A 299 17.85 -5.34 35.58
CA GLU A 299 16.64 -6.04 35.93
C GLU A 299 15.42 -5.37 35.30
N VAL A 300 14.68 -6.10 34.47
CA VAL A 300 13.51 -5.62 33.74
C VAL A 300 12.31 -6.49 34.05
N GLN A 301 11.23 -5.92 34.51
CA GLN A 301 9.98 -6.63 34.73
C GLN A 301 8.94 -6.29 33.67
N PRO A 302 8.76 -7.12 32.60
CA PRO A 302 7.79 -6.87 31.57
C PRO A 302 6.37 -6.78 32.14
N ARG A 303 5.61 -5.79 31.66
CA ARG A 303 4.21 -5.61 32.04
C ARG A 303 3.34 -6.64 31.31
N ARG A 304 2.40 -7.23 32.02
CA ARG A 304 1.39 -8.13 31.43
C ARG A 304 0.35 -7.32 30.70
N VAL A 305 0.15 -7.61 29.41
CA VAL A 305 -0.85 -6.95 28.56
C VAL A 305 -1.65 -8.02 27.84
N GLN A 306 -2.97 -7.86 27.78
CA GLN A 306 -3.83 -8.72 26.98
C GLN A 306 -3.80 -8.26 25.53
N SER A 307 -3.40 -9.16 24.63
CA SER A 307 -3.33 -8.92 23.18
C SER A 307 -3.84 -10.15 22.45
N GLU A 308 -4.81 -9.97 21.56
CA GLU A 308 -5.40 -11.06 20.75
C GLU A 308 -5.83 -12.30 21.57
N GLY A 309 -6.38 -12.07 22.76
CA GLY A 309 -6.83 -13.15 23.65
C GLY A 309 -5.74 -13.85 24.44
N GLN A 310 -4.47 -13.45 24.30
CA GLN A 310 -3.34 -14.00 25.06
C GLN A 310 -2.71 -12.93 25.97
N VAL A 311 -2.20 -13.36 27.11
CA VAL A 311 -1.40 -12.49 27.98
C VAL A 311 0.04 -12.52 27.50
N ILE A 312 0.58 -11.35 27.16
CA ILE A 312 1.95 -11.17 26.66
C ILE A 312 2.74 -10.19 27.53
N GLY A 313 4.07 -10.35 27.55
CA GLY A 313 4.98 -9.38 28.14
C GLY A 313 5.19 -8.16 27.23
N ARG A 314 5.29 -6.98 27.84
CA ARG A 314 5.61 -5.72 27.16
C ARG A 314 6.56 -4.87 27.97
N VAL A 315 7.51 -4.21 27.29
CA VAL A 315 8.54 -3.37 27.92
C VAL A 315 8.42 -1.89 27.55
N ASP A 316 7.45 -1.51 26.76
CA ASP A 316 7.16 -0.13 26.34
C ASP A 316 8.38 0.57 25.69
N ALA A 317 9.04 -0.13 24.77
CA ALA A 317 10.14 0.34 23.96
C ALA A 317 10.00 -0.12 22.52
N MET A 318 10.47 0.68 21.57
CA MET A 318 10.72 0.21 20.21
C MET A 318 11.89 -0.78 20.24
N ILE A 319 11.75 -1.90 19.51
CA ILE A 319 12.77 -2.94 19.42
C ILE A 319 13.23 -3.08 17.98
N GLY A 320 14.52 -3.01 17.75
CA GLY A 320 15.17 -3.12 16.45
C GLY A 320 15.55 -1.77 15.86
N GLU A 321 16.57 -1.80 15.03
CA GLU A 321 16.98 -0.71 14.16
C GLU A 321 16.32 -0.82 12.79
N ALA A 322 16.54 0.18 11.93
CA ALA A 322 16.20 0.06 10.53
C ALA A 322 16.99 -1.10 9.89
N PRO A 323 16.34 -1.97 9.09
CA PRO A 323 17.04 -3.08 8.45
C PRO A 323 18.10 -2.58 7.46
N ALA A 324 19.11 -3.42 7.21
CA ALA A 324 20.13 -3.13 6.22
C ALA A 324 19.48 -2.95 4.83
N LYS A 325 19.95 -1.94 4.10
CA LYS A 325 19.43 -1.61 2.77
C LYS A 325 20.42 -1.98 1.68
N VAL A 326 19.90 -2.26 0.51
CA VAL A 326 20.62 -2.48 -0.73
C VAL A 326 20.04 -1.59 -1.81
N TRP A 327 20.89 -1.07 -2.68
CA TRP A 327 20.43 -0.32 -3.85
C TRP A 327 20.01 -1.31 -4.93
N VAL A 328 18.73 -1.28 -5.30
CA VAL A 328 18.17 -2.16 -6.34
C VAL A 328 17.74 -1.30 -7.52
N GLN A 329 18.32 -1.57 -8.67
CA GLN A 329 17.95 -0.97 -9.95
C GLN A 329 17.57 -2.08 -10.90
N GLN A 330 16.40 -1.94 -11.53
CA GLN A 330 15.87 -2.94 -12.46
C GLN A 330 16.23 -2.59 -13.91
N GLY A 331 16.41 -3.61 -14.75
CA GLY A 331 16.45 -3.44 -16.20
C GLY A 331 15.12 -2.88 -16.75
N PHE A 332 15.12 -2.47 -18.02
CA PHE A 332 13.95 -1.83 -18.63
C PHE A 332 12.70 -2.73 -18.57
N VAL A 333 12.83 -3.99 -18.99
CA VAL A 333 11.72 -4.96 -19.02
C VAL A 333 11.26 -5.32 -17.61
N ASP A 334 12.22 -5.63 -16.72
CA ASP A 334 11.94 -6.03 -15.34
C ASP A 334 11.32 -4.89 -14.54
N GLY A 335 11.77 -3.66 -14.75
CA GLY A 335 11.20 -2.48 -14.12
C GLY A 335 9.77 -2.21 -14.55
N TRP A 336 9.45 -2.43 -15.84
CA TRP A 336 8.07 -2.35 -16.32
C TRP A 336 7.20 -3.44 -15.72
N ALA A 337 7.67 -4.70 -15.73
CA ALA A 337 6.98 -5.82 -15.12
C ALA A 337 6.72 -5.58 -13.62
N LYS A 338 7.72 -5.07 -12.89
CA LYS A 338 7.61 -4.70 -11.47
C LYS A 338 6.56 -3.60 -11.25
N GLY A 339 6.52 -2.58 -12.12
CA GLY A 339 5.53 -1.50 -12.06
C GLY A 339 4.10 -2.01 -12.23
N VAL A 340 3.86 -2.86 -13.24
CA VAL A 340 2.55 -3.50 -13.48
C VAL A 340 2.16 -4.37 -12.29
N GLN A 341 3.05 -5.25 -11.87
CA GLN A 341 2.86 -6.16 -10.76
C GLN A 341 2.50 -5.40 -9.47
N ARG A 342 3.30 -4.39 -9.10
CA ARG A 342 3.07 -3.61 -7.88
C ARG A 342 1.76 -2.85 -7.92
N THR A 343 1.38 -2.32 -9.09
CA THR A 343 0.07 -1.67 -9.29
C THR A 343 -1.06 -2.66 -9.07
N TRP A 344 -0.95 -3.87 -9.60
CA TRP A 344 -1.95 -4.93 -9.40
C TRP A 344 -2.08 -5.34 -7.94
N GLU A 345 -0.95 -5.60 -7.25
CA GLU A 345 -0.93 -5.97 -5.84
C GLU A 345 -1.60 -4.93 -4.95
N LEU A 346 -1.22 -3.67 -5.13
CA LEU A 346 -1.77 -2.57 -4.35
C LEU A 346 -3.25 -2.34 -4.66
N SER A 347 -3.66 -2.52 -5.92
CA SER A 347 -5.07 -2.46 -6.31
C SER A 347 -5.89 -3.56 -5.64
N TRP A 348 -5.38 -4.81 -5.67
CA TRP A 348 -6.01 -5.95 -5.01
C TRP A 348 -6.09 -5.78 -3.49
N LEU A 349 -4.99 -5.32 -2.88
CA LEU A 349 -4.94 -5.02 -1.44
C LEU A 349 -5.98 -3.96 -1.05
N THR A 350 -6.12 -2.91 -1.86
CA THR A 350 -7.13 -1.86 -1.66
C THR A 350 -8.54 -2.44 -1.71
N LEU A 351 -8.86 -3.24 -2.74
CA LEU A 351 -10.17 -3.89 -2.88
C LEU A 351 -10.46 -4.85 -1.71
N ARG A 352 -9.48 -5.67 -1.32
CA ARG A 352 -9.62 -6.62 -0.20
C ARG A 352 -9.85 -5.88 1.13
N THR A 353 -9.11 -4.80 1.36
CA THR A 353 -9.26 -4.00 2.58
C THR A 353 -10.63 -3.35 2.66
N LEU A 354 -11.11 -2.78 1.55
CA LEU A 354 -12.46 -2.23 1.46
C LEU A 354 -13.54 -3.30 1.67
N GLY A 355 -13.35 -4.48 1.05
CA GLY A 355 -14.23 -5.64 1.27
C GLY A 355 -14.31 -6.04 2.75
N LYS A 356 -13.17 -6.15 3.43
CA LYS A 356 -13.10 -6.45 4.87
C LYS A 356 -13.74 -5.36 5.74
N MET A 357 -13.63 -4.09 5.35
CA MET A 357 -14.34 -2.99 6.04
C MET A 357 -15.85 -3.12 5.90
N LEU A 358 -16.35 -3.52 4.72
CA LEU A 358 -17.80 -3.69 4.48
C LEU A 358 -18.40 -4.83 5.30
N ILE A 359 -17.67 -5.93 5.50
CA ILE A 359 -18.14 -7.08 6.31
C ILE A 359 -17.81 -6.94 7.81
N GLY A 360 -17.18 -5.81 8.22
CA GLY A 360 -16.88 -5.53 9.63
C GLY A 360 -15.62 -6.22 10.18
N GLU A 361 -14.83 -6.88 9.34
CA GLU A 361 -13.57 -7.54 9.74
C GLU A 361 -12.39 -6.55 9.85
N ALA A 362 -12.48 -5.38 9.21
CA ALA A 362 -11.50 -4.33 9.32
C ALA A 362 -12.10 -3.05 9.89
N SER A 363 -11.35 -2.37 10.75
CA SER A 363 -11.81 -1.13 11.38
C SER A 363 -11.84 0.03 10.38
N VAL A 364 -12.95 0.73 10.30
CA VAL A 364 -13.09 1.99 9.53
C VAL A 364 -12.19 3.13 10.07
N ARG A 365 -11.55 2.96 11.23
CA ARG A 365 -10.55 3.90 11.77
C ARG A 365 -9.30 4.01 10.89
N HIS A 366 -9.05 3.03 10.03
CA HIS A 366 -7.95 3.06 9.06
C HIS A 366 -8.28 3.90 7.81
N LEU A 367 -9.51 4.38 7.67
CA LEU A 367 -9.87 5.28 6.58
C LEU A 367 -9.18 6.64 6.80
N SER A 368 -8.30 6.98 5.87
CA SER A 368 -7.59 8.26 5.86
C SER A 368 -8.41 9.31 5.11
N GLY A 369 -8.50 10.50 5.69
CA GLY A 369 -9.16 11.62 5.07
C GLY A 369 -8.19 12.60 4.39
N PRO A 370 -8.70 13.76 3.92
CA PRO A 370 -7.89 14.73 3.19
C PRO A 370 -6.72 15.33 4.00
N LEU A 371 -6.87 15.47 5.33
CA LEU A 371 -5.80 15.99 6.18
C LEU A 371 -4.63 15.00 6.28
N THR A 372 -4.92 13.72 6.50
CA THR A 372 -3.91 12.66 6.48
C THR A 372 -3.22 12.57 5.13
N MET A 373 -3.97 12.67 4.02
CA MET A 373 -3.39 12.70 2.67
C MET A 373 -2.45 13.89 2.47
N ALA A 374 -2.84 15.09 2.94
CA ALA A 374 -1.99 16.27 2.86
C ALA A 374 -0.70 16.10 3.70
N GLU A 375 -0.81 15.55 4.90
CA GLU A 375 0.33 15.28 5.77
C GLU A 375 1.33 14.32 5.11
N TYR A 376 0.84 13.20 4.55
CA TYR A 376 1.70 12.24 3.83
C TYR A 376 2.30 12.82 2.55
N ALA A 377 1.58 13.66 1.81
CA ALA A 377 2.13 14.40 0.68
C ALA A 377 3.32 15.27 1.11
N GLY A 378 3.14 16.04 2.20
CA GLY A 378 4.21 16.89 2.74
C GLY A 378 5.40 16.11 3.25
N LYS A 379 5.19 15.05 4.02
CA LYS A 379 6.24 14.16 4.53
C LYS A 379 7.00 13.49 3.37
N SER A 380 6.29 12.98 2.39
CA SER A 380 6.91 12.35 1.22
C SER A 380 7.75 13.33 0.40
N ALA A 381 7.28 14.57 0.23
CA ALA A 381 8.03 15.61 -0.46
C ALA A 381 9.32 16.00 0.29
N GLN A 382 9.30 16.01 1.63
CA GLN A 382 10.46 16.27 2.47
C GLN A 382 11.47 15.12 2.45
N LEU A 383 11.01 13.87 2.29
CA LEU A 383 11.88 12.69 2.16
C LEU A 383 12.56 12.60 0.78
N GLY A 384 12.12 13.40 -0.18
CA GLY A 384 12.72 13.49 -1.51
C GLY A 384 11.84 12.97 -2.63
N LEU A 385 12.32 13.17 -3.88
CA LEU A 385 11.55 12.93 -5.09
C LEU A 385 11.04 11.49 -5.21
N ALA A 386 11.89 10.50 -4.92
CA ALA A 386 11.51 9.09 -5.02
C ALA A 386 10.35 8.73 -4.07
N ALA A 387 10.40 9.22 -2.82
CA ALA A 387 9.34 9.02 -1.84
C ALA A 387 8.04 9.71 -2.28
N PHE A 388 8.14 10.92 -2.84
CA PHE A 388 6.99 11.66 -3.35
C PHE A 388 6.34 10.97 -4.57
N LEU A 389 7.14 10.48 -5.52
CA LEU A 389 6.62 9.75 -6.69
C LEU A 389 5.96 8.41 -6.27
N ASN A 390 6.52 7.73 -5.28
CA ASN A 390 5.91 6.50 -4.72
C ASN A 390 4.57 6.80 -4.05
N TYR A 391 4.49 7.89 -3.26
CA TYR A 391 3.24 8.38 -2.68
C TYR A 391 2.22 8.73 -3.78
N LEU A 392 2.63 9.46 -4.81
CA LEU A 392 1.78 9.83 -5.94
C LEU A 392 1.22 8.59 -6.66
N ALA A 393 2.05 7.56 -6.88
CA ALA A 393 1.62 6.29 -7.44
C ALA A 393 0.58 5.58 -6.56
N LEU A 394 0.80 5.54 -5.24
CA LEU A 394 -0.14 4.93 -4.29
C LEU A 394 -1.50 5.62 -4.30
N VAL A 395 -1.52 6.96 -4.27
CA VAL A 395 -2.79 7.72 -4.31
C VAL A 395 -3.47 7.55 -5.67
N SER A 396 -2.69 7.48 -6.76
CA SER A 396 -3.20 7.22 -8.12
C SER A 396 -3.90 5.85 -8.21
N ILE A 397 -3.30 4.80 -7.64
CA ILE A 397 -3.92 3.48 -7.56
C ILE A 397 -5.22 3.54 -6.76
N SER A 398 -5.17 4.15 -5.58
CA SER A 398 -6.34 4.27 -4.71
C SER A 398 -7.49 4.98 -5.42
N LEU A 399 -7.20 6.10 -6.09
CA LEU A 399 -8.20 6.87 -6.83
C LEU A 399 -8.76 6.07 -8.01
N GLY A 400 -7.90 5.38 -8.78
CA GLY A 400 -8.32 4.53 -9.89
C GLY A 400 -9.23 3.38 -9.43
N VAL A 401 -8.83 2.68 -8.35
CA VAL A 401 -9.61 1.56 -7.80
C VAL A 401 -10.93 2.03 -7.20
N LEU A 402 -10.92 3.12 -6.40
CA LEU A 402 -12.15 3.65 -5.79
C LEU A 402 -13.15 4.09 -6.85
N ASN A 403 -12.69 4.75 -7.93
CA ASN A 403 -13.55 5.16 -9.02
C ASN A 403 -14.12 4.00 -9.84
N LEU A 404 -13.52 2.81 -9.79
CA LEU A 404 -14.07 1.59 -10.41
C LEU A 404 -15.09 0.85 -9.53
N LEU A 405 -15.25 1.26 -8.25
CA LEU A 405 -16.27 0.65 -7.38
C LEU A 405 -17.68 0.94 -7.90
N PRO A 406 -18.65 0.01 -7.74
CA PRO A 406 -20.02 0.17 -8.20
C PRO A 406 -20.83 1.14 -7.30
N ILE A 407 -20.27 2.33 -7.05
CA ILE A 407 -20.91 3.40 -6.27
C ILE A 407 -21.51 4.42 -7.24
N PRO A 408 -22.81 4.70 -7.18
CA PRO A 408 -23.55 5.43 -8.22
C PRO A 408 -23.12 6.87 -8.51
N VAL A 409 -22.18 7.42 -7.80
CA VAL A 409 -21.62 8.78 -8.03
C VAL A 409 -20.25 8.74 -8.69
N LEU A 410 -19.62 7.57 -8.69
CA LEU A 410 -18.32 7.32 -9.27
C LEU A 410 -18.46 6.69 -10.67
N ASP A 411 -17.38 6.66 -11.44
CA ASP A 411 -17.36 6.07 -12.79
C ASP A 411 -17.82 4.60 -12.79
N GLY A 412 -17.43 3.84 -11.76
CA GLY A 412 -17.87 2.45 -11.56
C GLY A 412 -19.38 2.29 -11.43
N GLY A 413 -20.07 3.29 -10.90
CA GLY A 413 -21.53 3.32 -10.87
C GLY A 413 -22.13 3.44 -12.28
N HIS A 414 -21.56 4.29 -13.13
CA HIS A 414 -21.97 4.38 -14.54
C HIS A 414 -21.64 3.09 -15.31
N LEU A 415 -20.48 2.46 -15.04
CA LEU A 415 -20.13 1.17 -15.62
C LEU A 415 -21.13 0.07 -15.18
N MET A 416 -21.62 0.10 -13.94
CA MET A 416 -22.67 -0.80 -13.46
C MET A 416 -23.98 -0.60 -14.26
N TYR A 417 -24.38 0.64 -14.55
CA TYR A 417 -25.56 0.91 -15.38
C TYR A 417 -25.39 0.38 -16.81
N TYR A 418 -24.19 0.51 -17.37
CA TYR A 418 -23.89 -0.01 -18.70
C TYR A 418 -23.84 -1.55 -18.73
N LEU A 419 -23.36 -2.17 -17.67
CA LEU A 419 -23.42 -3.62 -17.52
C LEU A 419 -24.89 -4.11 -17.49
N TRP A 420 -25.75 -3.44 -16.72
CA TRP A 420 -27.17 -3.71 -16.71
C TRP A 420 -27.81 -3.55 -18.10
N GLU A 421 -27.53 -2.46 -18.81
CA GLU A 421 -28.01 -2.23 -20.19
C GLU A 421 -27.52 -3.32 -21.13
N GLY A 422 -26.26 -3.75 -21.01
CA GLY A 422 -25.67 -4.83 -21.80
C GLY A 422 -26.37 -6.18 -21.63
N LEU A 423 -26.68 -6.53 -20.37
CA LEU A 423 -27.32 -7.81 -20.02
C LEU A 423 -28.84 -7.83 -20.35
N THR A 424 -29.54 -6.74 -19.99
CA THR A 424 -31.00 -6.69 -20.12
C THR A 424 -31.48 -6.11 -21.44
N LYS A 425 -30.58 -5.50 -22.22
CA LYS A 425 -30.89 -4.71 -23.44
C LYS A 425 -31.87 -3.55 -23.18
N ARG A 426 -32.02 -3.13 -21.93
CA ARG A 426 -32.91 -2.04 -21.52
C ARG A 426 -32.11 -1.03 -20.71
N ARG A 427 -32.28 0.27 -21.02
CA ARG A 427 -31.70 1.34 -20.21
C ARG A 427 -32.42 1.41 -18.87
N PRO A 428 -31.68 1.66 -17.76
CA PRO A 428 -32.30 1.93 -16.46
C PRO A 428 -33.22 3.17 -16.55
N SER A 429 -34.31 3.15 -15.79
CA SER A 429 -35.21 4.32 -15.74
C SER A 429 -34.54 5.50 -15.05
N LEU A 430 -34.86 6.73 -15.48
CA LEU A 430 -34.35 7.97 -14.88
C LEU A 430 -34.66 8.07 -13.38
N ALA A 431 -35.84 7.59 -12.96
CA ALA A 431 -36.23 7.56 -11.56
C ALA A 431 -35.31 6.64 -10.73
N TRP A 432 -34.99 5.46 -11.26
CA TRP A 432 -34.13 4.49 -10.59
C TRP A 432 -32.67 4.98 -10.50
N THR A 433 -32.12 5.51 -11.60
CA THR A 433 -30.77 6.08 -11.60
C THR A 433 -30.67 7.29 -10.67
N GLY A 434 -31.67 8.18 -10.64
CA GLY A 434 -31.71 9.32 -9.75
C GLY A 434 -31.78 8.91 -8.26
N TRP A 435 -32.52 7.85 -7.92
CA TRP A 435 -32.54 7.34 -6.55
C TRP A 435 -31.19 6.75 -6.14
N LEU A 436 -30.58 5.93 -7.00
CA LEU A 436 -29.26 5.36 -6.76
C LEU A 436 -28.17 6.42 -6.63
N GLN A 437 -28.21 7.50 -7.43
CA GLN A 437 -27.27 8.62 -7.30
C GLN A 437 -27.41 9.31 -5.95
N ARG A 438 -28.63 9.56 -5.45
CA ARG A 438 -28.84 10.12 -4.11
C ARG A 438 -28.28 9.21 -3.01
N LEU A 439 -28.52 7.90 -3.13
CA LEU A 439 -27.96 6.91 -2.20
C LEU A 439 -26.42 6.91 -2.25
N GLY A 440 -25.83 6.87 -3.45
CA GLY A 440 -24.40 6.92 -3.63
C GLY A 440 -23.77 8.19 -3.05
N THR A 441 -24.39 9.36 -3.28
CA THR A 441 -23.96 10.63 -2.68
C THR A 441 -24.00 10.55 -1.16
N ALA A 442 -25.06 10.01 -0.57
CA ALA A 442 -25.17 9.84 0.87
C ALA A 442 -24.07 8.93 1.43
N ILE A 443 -23.76 7.82 0.75
CA ILE A 443 -22.67 6.90 1.14
C ILE A 443 -21.33 7.63 1.09
N VAL A 444 -21.00 8.33 0.00
CA VAL A 444 -19.73 9.05 -0.14
C VAL A 444 -19.59 10.14 0.93
N LEU A 445 -20.66 10.90 1.20
CA LEU A 445 -20.66 11.92 2.26
C LEU A 445 -20.47 11.29 3.64
N LEU A 446 -21.10 10.15 3.93
CA LEU A 446 -20.91 9.42 5.18
C LEU A 446 -19.46 8.95 5.35
N LEU A 447 -18.87 8.33 4.31
CA LEU A 447 -17.47 7.90 4.33
C LEU A 447 -16.53 9.11 4.53
N MET A 448 -16.79 10.23 3.87
CA MET A 448 -16.00 11.45 4.03
C MET A 448 -16.10 12.01 5.45
N MET A 449 -17.28 11.99 6.07
CA MET A 449 -17.46 12.42 7.47
C MET A 449 -16.69 11.50 8.44
N ILE A 450 -16.73 10.17 8.21
CA ILE A 450 -15.97 9.21 9.01
C ILE A 450 -14.47 9.45 8.86
N ALA A 451 -13.99 9.64 7.64
CA ALA A 451 -12.59 9.92 7.36
C ALA A 451 -12.12 11.23 8.01
N LEU A 452 -12.90 12.29 7.90
CA LEU A 452 -12.58 13.58 8.51
C LEU A 452 -12.58 13.51 10.06
N ARG A 453 -13.54 12.78 10.65
CA ARG A 453 -13.54 12.50 12.09
C ARG A 453 -12.28 11.73 12.51
N ASN A 454 -11.89 10.72 11.76
CA ASN A 454 -10.68 9.94 12.05
C ASN A 454 -9.43 10.83 11.97
N ASP A 455 -9.34 11.69 10.96
CA ASP A 455 -8.23 12.64 10.81
C ASP A 455 -8.16 13.60 12.01
N LEU A 456 -9.29 14.14 12.44
CA LEU A 456 -9.36 15.06 13.57
C LEU A 456 -8.95 14.38 14.89
N LEU A 457 -9.41 13.15 15.12
CA LEU A 457 -9.01 12.37 16.29
C LEU A 457 -7.49 12.10 16.31
N ARG A 458 -6.91 11.70 15.16
CA ARG A 458 -5.46 11.51 15.06
C ARG A 458 -4.68 12.80 15.32
N TRP A 459 -5.18 13.93 14.85
CA TRP A 459 -4.56 15.23 15.09
C TRP A 459 -4.62 15.64 16.55
N LEU A 460 -5.70 15.33 17.26
CA LEU A 460 -5.86 15.60 18.69
C LEU A 460 -5.04 14.63 19.58
N GLU A 461 -4.84 13.37 19.14
CA GLU A 461 -4.08 12.36 19.89
C GLU A 461 -2.56 12.44 19.62
N GLY A 462 -2.15 13.05 18.53
CA GLY A 462 -0.75 13.18 18.08
C GLY A 462 -0.12 14.57 18.25
N GLY A 463 -0.84 15.53 18.88
CA GLY A 463 -0.39 16.89 19.21
C GLY A 463 0.33 16.97 20.56
#